data_efbf5919c0b68a147c2ef5ccd4b6c377
#
_entry.id   efbf5919c0b68a147c2ef5ccd4b6c377
#
_cell.length_a   1.000
_cell.length_b   1.000
_cell.length_c   1.000
_cell.angle_alpha   90.00
_cell.angle_beta   90.00
_cell.angle_gamma   90.00
#
_symmetry.space_group_name_H-M   'P 1'
#
loop_
_entity.id
_entity.type
_entity.pdbx_description
1 polymer ?
#
loop_
_entity_poly.entity_id
_entity_poly.type
_entity_poly.pdbx_seq_one_letter_code
_entity_poly.pdbx_strand_id
1 'polypeptide(L)'
;LIKESRFLLENCCIPHATLLPYGAILEVVSRFFALFPEPKRRNKELLKRWVWRTIYKTIGMTLSSASGQTRAFLKDVRRGDESGSVQRLLESIGERGASKHVTIPDARMNRSDAKACVCAMWSYYARADDYAGQASIAVFDSLVDDYGSVADLLVEYVGRRWFEGTDVSRYSSLANRVLMVNEEALRDEEAALAFMTAHRNMLMLPEAVEERESSADPVELVDRREELLSARVNEFFELMMAWDYVSFAPVELT
;
A
#
# COMPACT_ATOMS: atom_id res chain seq x y z
N LEU A 1 -7.76 1.45 -19.60
CA LEU A 1 -7.98 1.81 -18.17
C LEU A 1 -8.49 0.64 -17.32
N ILE A 2 -9.47 -0.18 -17.79
CA ILE A 2 -10.03 -1.28 -16.97
C ILE A 2 -9.01 -2.38 -16.65
N LYS A 3 -8.17 -2.79 -17.59
CA LYS A 3 -7.18 -3.88 -17.39
C LYS A 3 -6.02 -3.42 -16.49
N GLU A 4 -5.57 -2.20 -16.64
CA GLU A 4 -4.52 -1.57 -15.84
C GLU A 4 -4.97 -1.40 -14.39
N SER A 5 -6.15 -0.84 -14.18
CA SER A 5 -6.73 -0.68 -12.85
C SER A 5 -6.89 -2.04 -12.18
N ARG A 6 -7.47 -3.03 -12.87
CA ARG A 6 -7.59 -4.40 -12.35
C ARG A 6 -6.23 -5.00 -11.98
N PHE A 7 -5.20 -4.82 -12.80
CA PHE A 7 -3.86 -5.29 -12.48
C PHE A 7 -3.29 -4.62 -11.22
N LEU A 8 -3.41 -3.30 -11.10
CA LEU A 8 -2.92 -2.57 -9.93
C LEU A 8 -3.65 -3.03 -8.65
N LEU A 9 -4.92 -3.26 -8.75
CA LEU A 9 -5.79 -3.68 -7.65
C LEU A 9 -5.53 -5.14 -7.24
N GLU A 10 -5.74 -6.08 -8.17
CA GLU A 10 -5.74 -7.52 -7.89
C GLU A 10 -4.31 -8.07 -7.71
N ASN A 11 -3.35 -7.59 -8.49
CA ASN A 11 -1.98 -8.10 -8.47
C ASN A 11 -1.05 -7.25 -7.59
N CYS A 12 -1.20 -5.92 -7.59
CA CYS A 12 -0.32 -5.04 -6.84
C CYS A 12 -0.88 -4.62 -5.47
N CYS A 13 -2.11 -4.98 -5.10
CA CYS A 13 -2.76 -4.54 -3.85
C CYS A 13 -2.79 -3.00 -3.72
N ILE A 14 -2.99 -2.29 -4.83
CA ILE A 14 -3.17 -0.83 -4.87
C ILE A 14 -4.65 -0.58 -5.13
N PRO A 15 -5.48 -0.35 -4.09
CA PRO A 15 -6.93 -0.35 -4.21
C PRO A 15 -7.49 0.85 -4.97
N HIS A 16 -6.76 1.96 -5.06
CA HIS A 16 -7.20 3.15 -5.77
C HIS A 16 -6.02 3.88 -6.43
N ALA A 17 -6.26 4.51 -7.59
CA ALA A 17 -5.22 5.19 -8.37
C ALA A 17 -4.54 6.35 -7.61
N THR A 18 -5.25 7.02 -6.70
CA THR A 18 -4.68 8.09 -5.86
C THR A 18 -3.60 7.60 -4.89
N LEU A 19 -3.58 6.29 -4.59
CA LEU A 19 -2.53 5.65 -3.80
C LEU A 19 -1.26 5.34 -4.58
N LEU A 20 -1.27 5.51 -5.91
CA LEU A 20 -0.02 5.46 -6.66
C LEU A 20 0.87 6.64 -6.24
N PRO A 21 2.08 6.39 -5.74
CA PRO A 21 2.99 7.48 -5.35
C PRO A 21 3.39 8.35 -6.54
N TYR A 22 3.44 7.75 -7.74
CA TYR A 22 3.91 8.40 -8.97
C TYR A 22 3.00 8.06 -10.14
N GLY A 23 2.51 9.07 -10.84
CA GLY A 23 1.73 8.90 -12.07
C GLY A 23 2.48 8.13 -13.17
N ALA A 24 3.81 8.23 -13.18
CA ALA A 24 4.68 7.47 -14.08
C ALA A 24 4.46 5.94 -14.05
N ILE A 25 4.14 5.37 -12.89
CA ILE A 25 3.84 3.94 -12.77
C ILE A 25 2.60 3.61 -13.61
N LEU A 26 1.54 4.42 -13.50
CA LEU A 26 0.33 4.22 -14.28
C LEU A 26 0.59 4.34 -15.80
N GLU A 27 1.41 5.32 -16.21
CA GLU A 27 1.77 5.51 -17.63
C GLU A 27 2.49 4.28 -18.21
N VAL A 28 3.45 3.72 -17.46
CA VAL A 28 4.20 2.53 -17.89
C VAL A 28 3.31 1.29 -17.92
N VAL A 29 2.48 1.09 -16.88
CA VAL A 29 1.52 -0.02 -16.82
C VAL A 29 0.51 0.09 -17.96
N SER A 30 -0.03 1.28 -18.22
CA SER A 30 -0.96 1.52 -19.33
C SER A 30 -0.32 1.22 -20.68
N ARG A 31 0.91 1.70 -20.92
CA ARG A 31 1.65 1.36 -22.13
C ARG A 31 1.87 -0.14 -22.27
N PHE A 32 2.21 -0.83 -21.16
CA PHE A 32 2.42 -2.28 -21.19
C PHE A 32 1.15 -3.02 -21.61
N PHE A 33 0.00 -2.73 -20.99
CA PHE A 33 -1.27 -3.36 -21.33
C PHE A 33 -1.82 -2.94 -22.70
N ALA A 34 -1.51 -1.74 -23.17
CA ALA A 34 -1.84 -1.31 -24.55
C ALA A 34 -1.10 -2.14 -25.60
N LEU A 35 0.15 -2.52 -25.33
CA LEU A 35 0.95 -3.35 -26.25
C LEU A 35 0.73 -4.84 -26.04
N PHE A 36 0.39 -5.26 -24.83
CA PHE A 36 0.18 -6.65 -24.44
C PHE A 36 -1.14 -6.77 -23.66
N PRO A 37 -2.29 -6.81 -24.36
CA PRO A 37 -3.62 -6.81 -23.71
C PRO A 37 -3.88 -8.02 -22.82
N GLU A 38 -3.20 -9.13 -23.07
CA GLU A 38 -3.30 -10.39 -22.31
C GLU A 38 -1.92 -10.93 -22.00
N PRO A 39 -1.19 -10.27 -21.07
CA PRO A 39 0.17 -10.67 -20.80
C PRO A 39 0.21 -12.01 -20.06
N LYS A 40 1.30 -12.75 -20.28
CA LYS A 40 1.55 -14.02 -19.58
C LYS A 40 1.56 -13.82 -18.07
N ARG A 41 1.08 -14.83 -17.32
CA ARG A 41 1.04 -14.79 -15.85
C ARG A 41 2.40 -14.43 -15.23
N ARG A 42 3.49 -15.04 -15.73
CA ARG A 42 4.86 -14.72 -15.31
C ARG A 42 5.21 -13.23 -15.50
N ASN A 43 4.85 -12.67 -16.63
CA ASN A 43 5.17 -11.26 -16.93
C ASN A 43 4.34 -10.28 -16.10
N LYS A 44 3.12 -10.64 -15.74
CA LYS A 44 2.33 -9.89 -14.74
C LYS A 44 3.02 -9.89 -13.37
N GLU A 45 3.53 -11.03 -12.92
CA GLU A 45 4.28 -11.13 -11.67
C GLU A 45 5.57 -10.29 -11.69
N LEU A 46 6.31 -10.29 -12.78
CA LEU A 46 7.50 -9.47 -12.96
C LEU A 46 7.16 -7.97 -13.00
N LEU A 47 6.06 -7.60 -13.66
CA LEU A 47 5.57 -6.22 -13.69
C LEU A 47 5.14 -5.74 -12.30
N LYS A 48 4.46 -6.58 -11.51
CA LYS A 48 4.13 -6.32 -10.09
C LYS A 48 5.40 -6.01 -9.27
N ARG A 49 6.42 -6.84 -9.41
CA ARG A 49 7.72 -6.62 -8.73
C ARG A 49 8.35 -5.30 -9.14
N TRP A 50 8.30 -4.96 -10.44
CA TRP A 50 8.79 -3.68 -10.93
C TRP A 50 8.05 -2.51 -10.28
N VAL A 51 6.71 -2.56 -10.20
CA VAL A 51 5.88 -1.53 -9.54
C VAL A 51 6.36 -1.32 -8.11
N TRP A 52 6.45 -2.39 -7.31
CA TRP A 52 6.79 -2.27 -5.89
C TRP A 52 8.26 -1.93 -5.64
N ARG A 53 9.19 -2.41 -6.47
CA ARG A 53 10.59 -2.01 -6.41
C ARG A 53 10.77 -0.53 -6.75
N THR A 54 10.00 -0.01 -7.70
CA THR A 54 9.97 1.42 -8.03
C THR A 54 9.46 2.23 -6.86
N ILE A 55 8.34 1.84 -6.26
CA ILE A 55 7.78 2.51 -5.08
C ILE A 55 8.79 2.50 -3.93
N TYR A 56 9.34 1.36 -3.59
CA TYR A 56 10.29 1.20 -2.49
C TYR A 56 11.55 2.07 -2.65
N LYS A 57 12.14 2.09 -3.83
CA LYS A 57 13.35 2.91 -4.09
C LYS A 57 13.10 4.41 -3.98
N THR A 58 11.88 4.82 -4.21
CA THR A 58 11.49 6.24 -4.17
C THR A 58 10.95 6.70 -2.82
N ILE A 59 10.76 5.79 -1.86
CA ILE A 59 10.42 6.16 -0.48
C ILE A 59 11.53 7.05 0.09
N GLY A 60 11.15 8.24 0.56
CA GLY A 60 12.06 9.24 1.14
C GLY A 60 12.84 10.08 0.10
N MET A 61 12.59 9.90 -1.20
CA MET A 61 13.18 10.75 -2.23
C MET A 61 12.25 11.90 -2.62
N THR A 62 12.83 13.08 -2.86
CA THR A 62 12.12 14.21 -3.48
C THR A 62 12.07 14.03 -5.00
N LEU A 63 10.89 14.20 -5.59
CA LEU A 63 10.56 13.82 -6.98
C LEU A 63 11.08 14.76 -8.09
N SER A 64 12.14 15.53 -7.89
CA SER A 64 12.64 16.46 -8.91
C SER A 64 13.18 15.81 -10.19
N SER A 65 13.40 14.50 -10.21
CA SER A 65 13.96 13.76 -11.38
C SER A 65 12.99 12.82 -12.09
N ALA A 66 11.70 12.84 -11.73
CA ALA A 66 10.72 11.84 -12.18
C ALA A 66 10.50 11.80 -13.71
N SER A 67 10.55 12.93 -14.41
CA SER A 67 10.22 12.98 -15.85
C SER A 67 11.25 12.26 -16.75
N GLY A 68 12.53 12.32 -16.40
CA GLY A 68 13.58 11.61 -17.13
C GLY A 68 13.47 10.11 -16.97
N GLN A 69 13.22 9.64 -15.76
CA GLN A 69 13.08 8.24 -15.43
C GLN A 69 11.82 7.62 -16.06
N THR A 70 10.71 8.35 -16.08
CA THR A 70 9.49 7.93 -16.76
C THR A 70 9.73 7.66 -18.24
N ARG A 71 10.44 8.55 -18.93
CA ARG A 71 10.78 8.37 -20.35
C ARG A 71 11.66 7.15 -20.58
N ALA A 72 12.59 6.85 -19.68
CA ALA A 72 13.42 5.66 -19.73
C ALA A 72 12.55 4.38 -19.62
N PHE A 73 11.72 4.29 -18.60
CA PHE A 73 10.81 3.16 -18.42
C PHE A 73 9.86 2.96 -19.61
N LEU A 74 9.31 4.03 -20.17
CA LEU A 74 8.45 3.93 -21.35
C LEU A 74 9.19 3.38 -22.60
N LYS A 75 10.50 3.65 -22.74
CA LYS A 75 11.33 3.08 -23.83
C LYS A 75 11.62 1.60 -23.63
N ASP A 76 11.65 1.12 -22.37
CA ASP A 76 11.88 -0.29 -22.05
C ASP A 76 10.70 -1.18 -22.46
N VAL A 77 9.48 -0.61 -22.54
CA VAL A 77 8.28 -1.32 -23.01
C VAL A 77 8.23 -1.28 -24.54
N ARG A 78 8.60 -2.37 -25.20
CA ARG A 78 8.75 -2.48 -26.67
C ARG A 78 7.71 -3.41 -27.27
N ARG A 79 7.13 -2.99 -28.39
CA ARG A 79 6.14 -3.77 -29.14
C ARG A 79 6.74 -5.12 -29.58
N GLY A 80 5.96 -6.20 -29.44
CA GLY A 80 6.36 -7.55 -29.86
C GLY A 80 7.32 -8.26 -28.93
N ASP A 81 7.76 -7.61 -27.83
CA ASP A 81 8.72 -8.19 -26.88
C ASP A 81 8.23 -8.03 -25.43
N GLU A 82 7.22 -8.83 -25.07
CA GLU A 82 6.58 -8.78 -23.75
C GLU A 82 7.57 -9.12 -22.62
N SER A 83 8.26 -10.27 -22.74
CA SER A 83 9.17 -10.75 -21.70
C SER A 83 10.42 -9.87 -21.57
N GLY A 84 11.02 -9.44 -22.68
CA GLY A 84 12.14 -8.52 -22.65
C GLY A 84 11.76 -7.13 -22.11
N SER A 85 10.50 -6.70 -22.31
CA SER A 85 10.02 -5.43 -21.75
C SER A 85 10.02 -5.46 -20.23
N VAL A 86 9.43 -6.46 -19.59
CA VAL A 86 9.42 -6.55 -18.11
C VAL A 86 10.80 -6.79 -17.54
N GLN A 87 11.68 -7.51 -18.25
CA GLN A 87 13.06 -7.71 -17.84
C GLN A 87 13.85 -6.39 -17.84
N ARG A 88 13.79 -5.60 -18.91
CA ARG A 88 14.42 -4.27 -18.97
C ARG A 88 13.90 -3.32 -17.89
N LEU A 89 12.59 -3.34 -17.64
CA LEU A 89 12.00 -2.57 -16.55
C LEU A 89 12.61 -2.94 -15.19
N LEU A 90 12.80 -4.22 -14.89
CA LEU A 90 13.43 -4.66 -13.65
C LEU A 90 14.93 -4.32 -13.61
N GLU A 91 15.66 -4.51 -14.71
CA GLU A 91 17.07 -4.15 -14.82
C GLU A 91 17.30 -2.65 -14.63
N SER A 92 16.42 -1.80 -15.16
CA SER A 92 16.51 -0.34 -15.02
C SER A 92 16.34 0.16 -13.59
N ILE A 93 15.71 -0.62 -12.70
CA ILE A 93 15.68 -0.34 -11.28
C ILE A 93 17.00 -0.73 -10.60
N GLY A 94 17.71 -1.73 -11.15
CA GLY A 94 18.95 -2.25 -10.59
C GLY A 94 18.74 -3.10 -9.34
N GLU A 95 19.83 -3.36 -8.62
CA GLU A 95 19.84 -4.23 -7.45
C GLU A 95 19.15 -3.60 -6.23
N ARG A 96 18.85 -4.43 -5.24
CA ARG A 96 18.16 -4.04 -3.99
C ARG A 96 18.82 -2.85 -3.29
N GLY A 97 20.14 -2.74 -3.35
CA GLY A 97 20.90 -1.81 -2.50
C GLY A 97 20.84 -2.21 -1.01
N ALA A 98 21.23 -1.32 -0.11
CA ALA A 98 21.05 -1.56 1.32
C ALA A 98 19.57 -1.69 1.66
N SER A 99 19.19 -2.72 2.41
CA SER A 99 17.82 -2.91 2.87
C SER A 99 17.40 -1.73 3.75
N LYS A 100 16.44 -0.96 3.28
CA LYS A 100 15.84 0.13 4.07
C LYS A 100 14.64 -0.46 4.80
N HIS A 101 14.66 -0.38 6.11
CA HIS A 101 13.46 -0.61 6.89
C HIS A 101 12.47 0.54 6.63
N VAL A 102 11.25 0.21 6.23
CA VAL A 102 10.22 1.22 6.02
C VAL A 102 9.65 1.59 7.39
N THR A 103 9.88 2.83 7.79
CA THR A 103 9.30 3.39 9.02
C THR A 103 7.88 3.87 8.76
N ILE A 104 7.02 3.81 9.77
CA ILE A 104 5.66 4.30 9.67
C ILE A 104 5.67 5.84 9.65
N PRO A 105 5.18 6.47 8.57
CA PRO A 105 5.21 7.91 8.42
C PRO A 105 4.03 8.61 9.09
N ASP A 106 4.02 9.95 9.02
CA ASP A 106 2.80 10.73 9.24
C ASP A 106 1.71 10.34 8.23
N ALA A 107 0.45 10.45 8.65
CA ALA A 107 -0.74 10.12 7.85
C ALA A 107 -1.04 11.15 6.73
N ARG A 108 -0.02 11.68 6.07
CA ARG A 108 -0.16 12.66 5.00
C ARG A 108 -0.22 11.96 3.65
N MET A 109 -1.39 11.91 3.02
CA MET A 109 -1.61 11.19 1.76
C MET A 109 -0.95 11.84 0.53
N ASN A 110 -0.23 12.94 0.67
CA ASN A 110 0.68 13.46 -0.37
C ASN A 110 2.08 12.82 -0.35
N ARG A 111 2.40 11.99 0.65
CA ARG A 111 3.69 11.30 0.80
C ARG A 111 3.63 9.90 0.18
N SER A 112 4.70 9.51 -0.51
CA SER A 112 4.82 8.19 -1.15
C SER A 112 4.85 7.03 -0.15
N ASP A 113 5.53 7.23 0.98
CA ASP A 113 5.62 6.25 2.06
C ASP A 113 4.26 6.02 2.74
N ALA A 114 3.49 7.08 3.04
CA ALA A 114 2.16 6.97 3.61
C ALA A 114 1.21 6.19 2.68
N LYS A 115 1.20 6.53 1.39
CA LYS A 115 0.40 5.81 0.38
C LYS A 115 0.75 4.32 0.31
N ALA A 116 2.04 4.01 0.31
CA ALA A 116 2.52 2.64 0.26
C ALA A 116 2.16 1.85 1.54
N CYS A 117 2.22 2.48 2.72
CA CYS A 117 1.76 1.88 3.97
C CYS A 117 0.25 1.61 3.96
N VAL A 118 -0.57 2.52 3.41
CA VAL A 118 -2.02 2.31 3.26
C VAL A 118 -2.31 1.13 2.32
N CYS A 119 -1.56 0.96 1.23
CA CYS A 119 -1.67 -0.22 0.38
C CYS A 119 -1.33 -1.53 1.15
N ALA A 120 -0.31 -1.49 2.01
CA ALA A 120 0.01 -2.62 2.87
C ALA A 120 -1.14 -2.92 3.85
N MET A 121 -1.69 -1.92 4.54
CA MET A 121 -2.86 -2.08 5.40
C MET A 121 -4.03 -2.70 4.65
N TRP A 122 -4.36 -2.17 3.47
CA TRP A 122 -5.39 -2.73 2.61
C TRP A 122 -5.16 -4.20 2.27
N SER A 123 -3.92 -4.59 1.98
CA SER A 123 -3.61 -5.96 1.58
C SER A 123 -3.92 -7.00 2.67
N TYR A 124 -3.89 -6.61 3.93
CA TYR A 124 -4.27 -7.47 5.06
C TYR A 124 -5.78 -7.62 5.15
N TYR A 125 -6.54 -6.56 4.92
CA TYR A 125 -8.01 -6.63 4.89
C TYR A 125 -8.52 -7.52 3.76
N ALA A 126 -7.95 -7.36 2.57
CA ALA A 126 -8.34 -8.14 1.39
C ALA A 126 -8.04 -9.64 1.51
N ARG A 127 -7.19 -10.05 2.46
CA ARG A 127 -6.81 -11.46 2.70
C ARG A 127 -7.48 -12.07 3.92
N ALA A 128 -8.11 -11.28 4.77
CA ALA A 128 -8.82 -11.79 5.94
C ALA A 128 -10.10 -12.51 5.46
N ASP A 129 -10.24 -13.81 5.79
CA ASP A 129 -11.35 -14.66 5.33
C ASP A 129 -12.72 -14.06 5.65
N ASP A 130 -12.86 -13.42 6.82
CA ASP A 130 -14.09 -12.77 7.26
C ASP A 130 -14.42 -11.48 6.48
N TYR A 131 -13.46 -10.96 5.70
CA TYR A 131 -13.54 -9.65 5.05
C TYR A 131 -13.39 -9.69 3.52
N ALA A 132 -12.98 -10.82 2.95
CA ALA A 132 -12.69 -10.97 1.52
C ALA A 132 -13.86 -10.56 0.61
N GLY A 133 -15.11 -10.66 1.10
CA GLY A 133 -16.31 -10.22 0.39
C GLY A 133 -16.63 -8.71 0.56
N GLN A 134 -16.23 -8.09 1.68
CA GLN A 134 -16.52 -6.69 1.99
C GLN A 134 -15.39 -5.75 1.55
N ALA A 135 -14.15 -6.24 1.58
CA ALA A 135 -12.98 -5.51 1.09
C ALA A 135 -12.80 -5.66 -0.44
N SER A 136 -13.89 -5.57 -1.21
CA SER A 136 -13.78 -5.57 -2.67
C SER A 136 -13.31 -4.19 -3.15
N ILE A 137 -12.67 -4.18 -4.31
CA ILE A 137 -12.22 -2.97 -5.00
C ILE A 137 -13.38 -1.98 -5.22
N ALA A 138 -14.54 -2.51 -5.62
CA ALA A 138 -15.73 -1.71 -5.85
C ALA A 138 -16.19 -0.97 -4.59
N VAL A 139 -16.05 -1.61 -3.43
CA VAL A 139 -16.35 -0.97 -2.13
C VAL A 139 -15.35 0.12 -1.82
N PHE A 140 -14.04 -0.11 -2.04
CA PHE A 140 -13.02 0.91 -1.78
C PHE A 140 -13.20 2.13 -2.68
N ASP A 141 -13.41 1.93 -3.99
CA ASP A 141 -13.64 3.02 -4.94
C ASP A 141 -14.91 3.80 -4.56
N SER A 142 -16.02 3.12 -4.23
CA SER A 142 -17.26 3.76 -3.78
C SER A 142 -17.04 4.58 -2.52
N LEU A 143 -16.34 4.04 -1.52
CA LEU A 143 -16.04 4.78 -0.29
C LEU A 143 -15.18 6.02 -0.54
N VAL A 144 -14.18 5.93 -1.43
CA VAL A 144 -13.37 7.10 -1.81
C VAL A 144 -14.21 8.16 -2.52
N ASP A 145 -15.12 7.74 -3.40
CA ASP A 145 -16.02 8.65 -4.10
C ASP A 145 -17.02 9.30 -3.14
N ASP A 146 -17.58 8.55 -2.18
CA ASP A 146 -18.58 9.02 -1.22
C ASP A 146 -17.98 9.94 -0.14
N TYR A 147 -16.79 9.64 0.35
CA TYR A 147 -16.11 10.38 1.41
C TYR A 147 -15.09 11.42 0.90
N GLY A 148 -14.81 11.44 -0.40
CA GLY A 148 -14.00 12.45 -1.08
C GLY A 148 -12.53 12.12 -1.22
N SER A 149 -11.92 11.37 -0.27
CA SER A 149 -10.51 10.97 -0.38
C SER A 149 -10.16 9.75 0.47
N VAL A 150 -9.03 9.11 0.16
CA VAL A 150 -8.46 8.03 0.99
C VAL A 150 -8.12 8.54 2.40
N ALA A 151 -7.79 9.81 2.56
CA ALA A 151 -7.50 10.38 3.89
C ALA A 151 -8.73 10.34 4.81
N ASP A 152 -9.92 10.49 4.26
CA ASP A 152 -11.18 10.47 5.02
C ASP A 152 -11.57 9.05 5.47
N LEU A 153 -10.96 8.03 4.88
CA LEU A 153 -11.09 6.64 5.33
C LEU A 153 -10.11 6.26 6.46
N LEU A 154 -9.22 7.18 6.85
CA LEU A 154 -8.25 6.97 7.92
C LEU A 154 -8.77 7.52 9.26
N VAL A 155 -9.48 6.67 10.00
CA VAL A 155 -10.07 7.00 11.29
C VAL A 155 -9.01 6.96 12.40
N GLU A 156 -9.13 7.87 13.38
CA GLU A 156 -8.22 7.93 14.53
C GLU A 156 -8.35 6.67 15.41
N TYR A 157 -7.21 6.07 15.75
CA TYR A 157 -7.17 4.99 16.74
C TYR A 157 -7.28 5.55 18.16
N VAL A 158 -6.51 6.60 18.46
CA VAL A 158 -6.56 7.32 19.73
C VAL A 158 -6.93 8.77 19.43
N GLY A 159 -8.03 9.26 20.01
CA GLY A 159 -8.54 10.60 19.76
C GLY A 159 -7.61 11.70 20.28
N ARG A 160 -7.64 12.87 19.63
CA ARG A 160 -6.75 14.01 19.91
C ARG A 160 -6.76 14.45 21.37
N ARG A 161 -7.93 14.41 22.04
CA ARG A 161 -8.09 14.81 23.46
C ARG A 161 -7.16 14.05 24.41
N TRP A 162 -6.74 12.83 24.05
CA TRP A 162 -5.87 12.00 24.87
C TRP A 162 -4.38 12.41 24.80
N PHE A 163 -4.00 13.21 23.78
CA PHE A 163 -2.63 13.72 23.59
C PHE A 163 -2.42 15.10 24.21
N GLU A 164 -3.40 15.66 24.94
CA GLU A 164 -3.25 16.95 25.62
C GLU A 164 -2.13 16.86 26.67
N GLY A 165 -1.06 17.65 26.47
CA GLY A 165 0.11 17.65 27.35
C GLY A 165 1.18 16.61 27.01
N THR A 166 1.02 15.83 25.93
CA THR A 166 1.98 14.82 25.48
C THR A 166 2.56 15.13 24.10
N ASP A 167 3.37 14.23 23.52
CA ASP A 167 3.97 14.39 22.20
C ASP A 167 2.91 14.35 21.08
N VAL A 168 2.53 15.50 20.57
CA VAL A 168 1.56 15.68 19.48
C VAL A 168 2.03 15.04 18.16
N SER A 169 3.34 14.75 18.01
CA SER A 169 3.84 14.10 16.79
C SER A 169 3.24 12.69 16.62
N ARG A 170 2.99 12.00 17.72
CA ARG A 170 2.36 10.66 17.71
C ARG A 170 0.90 10.70 17.26
N TYR A 171 0.19 11.76 17.53
CA TYR A 171 -1.17 11.94 17.04
C TYR A 171 -1.24 11.96 15.50
N SER A 172 -0.27 12.60 14.84
CA SER A 172 -0.24 12.69 13.37
C SER A 172 0.31 11.43 12.67
N SER A 173 0.90 10.49 13.42
CA SER A 173 1.43 9.24 12.86
C SER A 173 0.36 8.41 12.17
N LEU A 174 0.73 7.75 11.07
CA LEU A 174 -0.13 6.74 10.43
C LEU A 174 -0.39 5.54 11.38
N ALA A 175 0.48 5.30 12.36
CA ALA A 175 0.23 4.34 13.42
C ALA A 175 -0.99 4.70 14.29
N ASN A 176 -1.38 5.98 14.34
CA ASN A 176 -2.63 6.43 14.97
C ASN A 176 -3.82 6.46 14.01
N ARG A 177 -3.74 5.81 12.86
CA ARG A 177 -4.83 5.78 11.86
C ARG A 177 -5.19 4.36 11.49
N VAL A 178 -6.48 4.07 11.52
CA VAL A 178 -7.06 2.81 11.05
C VAL A 178 -7.71 3.06 9.70
N LEU A 179 -7.33 2.29 8.70
CA LEU A 179 -8.01 2.33 7.41
C LEU A 179 -9.38 1.66 7.56
N MET A 180 -10.43 2.45 7.46
CA MET A 180 -11.80 1.99 7.61
C MET A 180 -12.42 1.73 6.25
N VAL A 181 -12.73 0.48 5.96
CA VAL A 181 -13.31 0.05 4.67
C VAL A 181 -14.73 -0.51 4.84
N ASN A 182 -15.40 -0.05 5.87
CA ASN A 182 -16.78 -0.42 6.18
C ASN A 182 -17.62 0.85 6.32
N GLU A 183 -18.65 0.99 5.50
CA GLU A 183 -19.51 2.18 5.48
C GLU A 183 -20.21 2.42 6.81
N GLU A 184 -20.68 1.37 7.48
CA GLU A 184 -21.34 1.51 8.78
C GLU A 184 -20.38 2.04 9.84
N ALA A 185 -19.13 1.57 9.84
CA ALA A 185 -18.10 2.02 10.77
C ALA A 185 -17.61 3.46 10.48
N LEU A 186 -17.86 4.00 9.28
CA LEU A 186 -17.55 5.40 8.95
C LEU A 186 -18.63 6.39 9.34
N ARG A 187 -19.81 5.93 9.77
CA ARG A 187 -20.95 6.80 10.06
C ARG A 187 -20.80 7.58 11.36
N ASP A 188 -20.27 6.95 12.39
CA ASP A 188 -20.11 7.57 13.70
C ASP A 188 -19.00 6.91 14.54
N GLU A 189 -18.62 7.55 15.63
CA GLU A 189 -17.52 7.11 16.51
C GLU A 189 -17.83 5.77 17.22
N GLU A 190 -19.09 5.51 17.60
CA GLU A 190 -19.49 4.29 18.29
C GLU A 190 -19.38 3.07 17.34
N ALA A 191 -19.89 3.22 16.11
CA ALA A 191 -19.76 2.20 15.07
C ALA A 191 -18.30 1.92 14.71
N ALA A 192 -17.45 2.96 14.59
CA ALA A 192 -16.02 2.82 14.37
C ALA A 192 -15.34 2.05 15.51
N LEU A 193 -15.69 2.35 16.77
CA LEU A 193 -15.13 1.67 17.93
C LEU A 193 -15.54 0.20 17.98
N ALA A 194 -16.81 -0.09 17.75
CA ALA A 194 -17.34 -1.45 17.70
C ALA A 194 -16.64 -2.27 16.62
N PHE A 195 -16.44 -1.68 15.43
CA PHE A 195 -15.71 -2.30 14.34
C PHE A 195 -14.24 -2.57 14.70
N MET A 196 -13.56 -1.59 15.29
CA MET A 196 -12.16 -1.73 15.71
C MET A 196 -12.01 -2.85 16.77
N THR A 197 -12.93 -2.96 17.70
CA THR A 197 -12.94 -4.00 18.74
C THR A 197 -13.16 -5.39 18.11
N ALA A 198 -14.15 -5.53 17.23
CA ALA A 198 -14.47 -6.80 16.58
C ALA A 198 -13.34 -7.30 15.66
N HIS A 199 -12.61 -6.40 15.00
CA HIS A 199 -11.59 -6.74 14.01
C HIS A 199 -10.15 -6.39 14.45
N ARG A 200 -9.90 -6.34 15.75
CA ARG A 200 -8.64 -5.91 16.36
C ARG A 200 -7.39 -6.51 15.74
N ASN A 201 -7.35 -7.82 15.58
CA ASN A 201 -6.19 -8.54 15.02
C ASN A 201 -5.91 -8.16 13.57
N MET A 202 -6.95 -8.06 12.75
CA MET A 202 -6.88 -7.64 11.36
C MET A 202 -6.37 -6.19 11.25
N LEU A 203 -6.83 -5.33 12.15
CA LEU A 203 -6.46 -3.91 12.18
C LEU A 203 -5.11 -3.66 12.87
N MET A 204 -4.44 -4.72 13.34
CA MET A 204 -3.16 -4.62 14.06
C MET A 204 -3.26 -3.69 15.28
N LEU A 205 -4.35 -3.81 16.05
CA LEU A 205 -4.54 -3.02 17.25
C LEU A 205 -4.01 -3.77 18.49
N PRO A 206 -3.31 -3.10 19.41
CA PRO A 206 -2.89 -3.69 20.68
C PRO A 206 -4.06 -4.20 21.52
N GLU A 207 -3.81 -5.10 22.46
CA GLU A 207 -4.86 -5.73 23.29
C GLU A 207 -5.66 -4.75 24.14
N ALA A 208 -5.08 -3.63 24.50
CA ALA A 208 -5.65 -2.63 25.40
C ALA A 208 -6.74 -1.72 24.81
N VAL A 209 -7.36 -2.07 23.67
CA VAL A 209 -8.43 -1.22 23.07
C VAL A 209 -9.63 -1.04 24.01
N GLU A 210 -9.97 -2.07 24.79
CA GLU A 210 -11.06 -2.04 25.76
C GLU A 210 -10.66 -1.33 27.07
N GLU A 211 -9.36 -1.22 27.37
CA GLU A 211 -8.81 -0.56 28.54
C GLU A 211 -8.51 0.94 28.31
N ARG A 212 -8.88 1.49 27.15
CA ARG A 212 -8.62 2.90 26.77
C ARG A 212 -9.02 3.91 27.86
N GLU A 213 -10.02 3.59 28.64
CA GLU A 213 -10.58 4.53 29.63
C GLU A 213 -9.85 4.50 30.98
N SER A 214 -8.99 3.50 31.25
CA SER A 214 -8.57 3.32 32.62
C SER A 214 -7.11 3.62 32.97
N SER A 215 -6.10 3.54 32.06
CA SER A 215 -4.72 3.86 32.47
C SER A 215 -3.63 3.85 31.37
N ALA A 216 -3.91 3.56 30.11
CA ALA A 216 -2.84 3.47 29.12
C ALA A 216 -2.41 4.85 28.61
N ASP A 217 -1.11 5.12 28.57
CA ASP A 217 -0.54 6.30 27.93
C ASP A 217 -0.85 6.24 26.41
N PRO A 218 -1.49 7.28 25.83
CA PRO A 218 -1.84 7.32 24.42
C PRO A 218 -0.61 7.16 23.51
N VAL A 219 0.55 7.64 23.92
CA VAL A 219 1.80 7.50 23.18
C VAL A 219 2.22 6.04 23.16
N GLU A 220 2.16 5.34 24.28
CA GLU A 220 2.50 3.91 24.37
C GLU A 220 1.59 3.04 23.49
N LEU A 221 0.29 3.35 23.44
CA LEU A 221 -0.67 2.65 22.56
C LEU A 221 -0.31 2.81 21.08
N VAL A 222 0.04 4.02 20.67
CA VAL A 222 0.45 4.30 19.28
C VAL A 222 1.79 3.66 18.98
N ASP A 223 2.74 3.67 19.90
CA ASP A 223 4.06 3.06 19.73
C ASP A 223 3.96 1.54 19.57
N ARG A 224 3.17 0.86 20.41
CA ARG A 224 2.90 -0.58 20.26
C ARG A 224 2.26 -0.92 18.92
N ARG A 225 1.32 -0.10 18.47
CA ARG A 225 0.73 -0.29 17.15
C ARG A 225 1.72 -0.01 16.02
N GLU A 226 2.60 0.98 16.18
CA GLU A 226 3.66 1.27 15.22
C GLU A 226 4.59 0.05 15.02
N GLU A 227 4.96 -0.64 16.08
CA GLU A 227 5.76 -1.88 16.01
C GLU A 227 5.05 -2.97 15.20
N LEU A 228 3.77 -3.24 15.51
CA LEU A 228 2.97 -4.23 14.80
C LEU A 228 2.79 -3.87 13.33
N LEU A 229 2.44 -2.63 13.05
CA LEU A 229 2.22 -2.13 11.69
C LEU A 229 3.54 -2.12 10.90
N SER A 230 4.66 -1.71 11.52
CA SER A 230 5.97 -1.70 10.88
C SER A 230 6.41 -3.10 10.46
N ALA A 231 6.24 -4.10 11.33
CA ALA A 231 6.55 -5.48 10.99
C ALA A 231 5.75 -5.95 9.77
N ARG A 232 4.45 -5.68 9.75
CA ARG A 232 3.56 -6.08 8.65
C ARG A 232 3.83 -5.32 7.35
N VAL A 233 4.08 -4.02 7.42
CA VAL A 233 4.43 -3.21 6.25
C VAL A 233 5.73 -3.73 5.61
N ASN A 234 6.75 -4.04 6.40
CA ASN A 234 8.01 -4.56 5.88
C ASN A 234 7.85 -5.98 5.29
N GLU A 235 7.07 -6.86 5.93
CA GLU A 235 6.70 -8.17 5.38
C GLU A 235 5.99 -8.04 4.01
N PHE A 236 5.04 -7.11 3.91
CA PHE A 236 4.35 -6.81 2.66
C PHE A 236 5.31 -6.38 1.55
N PHE A 237 6.24 -5.47 1.84
CA PHE A 237 7.24 -5.03 0.86
C PHE A 237 8.13 -6.19 0.40
N GLU A 238 8.63 -7.01 1.32
CA GLU A 238 9.46 -8.19 0.96
C GLU A 238 8.69 -9.13 0.03
N LEU A 239 7.43 -9.42 0.35
CA LEU A 239 6.56 -10.28 -0.46
C LEU A 239 6.32 -9.68 -1.87
N MET A 240 6.03 -8.39 -1.95
CA MET A 240 5.66 -7.76 -3.22
C MET A 240 6.86 -7.50 -4.12
N MET A 241 8.01 -7.20 -3.56
CA MET A 241 9.25 -6.97 -4.31
C MET A 241 9.94 -8.26 -4.72
N ALA A 242 9.85 -9.31 -3.91
CA ALA A 242 10.49 -10.62 -4.10
C ALA A 242 11.93 -10.51 -4.64
N TRP A 243 12.81 -9.76 -3.91
CA TRP A 243 14.17 -9.50 -4.35
C TRP A 243 15.00 -10.78 -4.49
N ASP A 244 14.79 -11.76 -3.61
CA ASP A 244 15.58 -12.99 -3.55
C ASP A 244 15.20 -13.99 -4.65
N TYR A 245 14.16 -13.70 -5.44
CA TYR A 245 13.75 -14.53 -6.56
C TYR A 245 14.54 -14.17 -7.81
N VAL A 246 15.85 -14.41 -7.79
CA VAL A 246 16.74 -14.33 -8.96
C VAL A 246 16.71 -15.69 -9.68
N SER A 247 15.56 -16.17 -10.07
CA SER A 247 15.49 -17.27 -11.02
C SER A 247 15.21 -16.73 -12.41
N PHE A 248 16.23 -16.19 -13.05
CA PHE A 248 16.26 -15.96 -14.50
C PHE A 248 16.65 -17.22 -15.28
N ALA A 249 16.61 -18.39 -14.68
CA ALA A 249 16.73 -19.61 -15.44
C ALA A 249 15.49 -19.74 -16.35
N PRO A 250 15.64 -19.85 -17.67
CA PRO A 250 14.54 -20.22 -18.54
C PRO A 250 14.10 -21.63 -18.11
N VAL A 251 12.95 -21.73 -17.45
CA VAL A 251 12.31 -23.02 -17.31
C VAL A 251 11.77 -23.36 -18.68
N GLU A 252 12.50 -24.19 -19.40
CA GLU A 252 11.98 -24.92 -20.55
C GLU A 252 10.82 -25.77 -20.02
N LEU A 253 9.61 -25.30 -20.26
CA LEU A 253 8.41 -26.11 -20.09
C LEU A 253 8.30 -26.97 -21.36
N THR A 254 8.74 -28.22 -21.24
CA THR A 254 8.28 -29.32 -22.11
C THR A 254 6.79 -29.53 -22.02
#